data_3687a3f984653fac840f64db2a9948ad
#
_entry.id   3687a3f984653fac840f64db2a9948ad
#
_cell.length_a   1.000
_cell.length_b   1.000
_cell.length_c   1.000
_cell.angle_alpha   90.00
_cell.angle_beta   90.00
_cell.angle_gamma   90.00
#
_symmetry.space_group_name_H-M   'P 1'
#
loop_
_entity.id
_entity.type
_entity.pdbx_description
1 polymer ?
#
loop_
_entity_poly.entity_id
_entity_poly.type
_entity_poly.pdbx_seq_one_letter_code
_entity_poly.pdbx_strand_id
1 'polypeptide(L)'
;MSPMTSEGRTFTPERTHVLAVGLIMGIALIGISWAPQYLGWLLIFPILFLAWVFTAKTHVSDHGLELTYLFRKNVSIDWDDLEGVSFEGAGAKATVADGSQYGMPGVTFNSLPALSEASGGRITDVITEAAEAADGMVEVTDQEGNSVLISKEEYERRDNAHDS
;
A
#
# COMPACT_ATOMS: atom_id res chain seq x y z
N MET A 1 -0.20 21.45 -27.14
CA MET A 1 0.17 20.84 -25.84
C MET A 1 -1.08 20.26 -25.22
N SER A 2 -1.23 18.96 -25.25
CA SER A 2 -2.35 18.32 -24.55
C SER A 2 -2.07 18.42 -23.05
N PRO A 3 -3.02 18.91 -22.24
CA PRO A 3 -2.86 18.80 -20.80
C PRO A 3 -2.77 17.31 -20.45
N MET A 4 -1.70 16.90 -19.80
CA MET A 4 -1.65 15.61 -19.17
C MET A 4 -2.71 15.62 -18.07
N THR A 5 -3.92 15.21 -18.43
CA THR A 5 -4.89 14.80 -17.41
C THR A 5 -4.28 13.60 -16.73
N SER A 6 -3.77 13.78 -15.54
CA SER A 6 -3.39 12.67 -14.69
C SER A 6 -4.68 11.89 -14.45
N GLU A 7 -4.84 10.81 -15.21
CA GLU A 7 -5.94 9.88 -14.99
C GLU A 7 -5.82 9.34 -13.57
N GLY A 8 -6.82 9.61 -12.75
CA GLY A 8 -6.87 9.17 -11.37
C GLY A 8 -6.62 7.66 -11.28
N ARG A 9 -5.80 7.22 -10.33
CA ARG A 9 -5.48 5.81 -10.12
C ARG A 9 -6.31 5.25 -8.98
N THR A 10 -6.87 4.06 -9.20
CA THR A 10 -7.70 3.38 -8.21
C THR A 10 -6.92 2.22 -7.61
N PHE A 11 -6.83 2.21 -6.29
CA PHE A 11 -6.24 1.13 -5.50
C PHE A 11 -7.36 0.27 -4.93
N THR A 12 -7.30 -1.03 -5.22
CA THR A 12 -8.26 -2.03 -4.74
C THR A 12 -7.52 -3.14 -4.00
N PRO A 13 -8.17 -3.80 -3.01
CA PRO A 13 -7.61 -4.99 -2.39
C PRO A 13 -7.22 -6.05 -3.43
N GLU A 14 -6.16 -6.78 -3.18
CA GLU A 14 -5.67 -7.78 -4.12
C GLU A 14 -6.72 -8.88 -4.37
N ARG A 15 -7.02 -9.10 -5.64
CA ARG A 15 -8.00 -10.10 -6.07
C ARG A 15 -7.54 -11.55 -5.86
N THR A 16 -6.28 -11.74 -5.50
CA THR A 16 -5.74 -13.06 -5.17
C THR A 16 -6.54 -13.73 -4.04
N HIS A 17 -7.05 -12.94 -3.09
CA HIS A 17 -7.90 -13.43 -2.02
C HIS A 17 -9.25 -13.97 -2.52
N VAL A 18 -9.72 -13.51 -3.68
CA VAL A 18 -10.95 -14.01 -4.31
C VAL A 18 -10.85 -15.49 -4.66
N LEU A 19 -9.68 -15.93 -5.15
CA LEU A 19 -9.43 -17.35 -5.45
C LEU A 19 -9.46 -18.21 -4.17
N ALA A 20 -8.82 -17.72 -3.11
CA ALA A 20 -8.83 -18.41 -1.82
C ALA A 20 -10.25 -18.52 -1.24
N VAL A 21 -11.02 -17.42 -1.31
CA VAL A 21 -12.43 -17.40 -0.87
C VAL A 21 -13.29 -18.30 -1.75
N GLY A 22 -13.07 -18.31 -3.06
CA GLY A 22 -13.76 -19.22 -4.00
C GLY A 22 -13.51 -20.69 -3.66
N LEU A 23 -12.28 -21.05 -3.32
CA LEU A 23 -11.93 -22.41 -2.89
C LEU A 23 -12.62 -22.78 -1.55
N ILE A 24 -12.57 -21.89 -0.57
CA ILE A 24 -13.23 -22.10 0.73
C ILE A 24 -14.74 -22.24 0.55
N MET A 25 -15.33 -21.40 -0.32
CA MET A 25 -16.76 -21.47 -0.63
C MET A 25 -17.12 -22.81 -1.31
N GLY A 26 -16.29 -23.31 -2.22
CA GLY A 26 -16.47 -24.62 -2.86
C GLY A 26 -16.47 -25.76 -1.85
N ILE A 27 -15.53 -25.76 -0.91
CA ILE A 27 -15.45 -26.75 0.20
C ILE A 27 -16.67 -26.62 1.13
N ALA A 28 -17.09 -25.40 1.45
CA ALA A 28 -18.25 -25.15 2.29
C ALA A 28 -19.55 -25.64 1.63
N LEU A 29 -19.71 -25.49 0.30
CA LEU A 29 -20.87 -26.00 -0.43
C LEU A 29 -20.99 -27.52 -0.35
N ILE A 30 -19.87 -28.24 -0.41
CA ILE A 30 -19.84 -29.69 -0.24
C ILE A 30 -20.31 -30.06 1.18
N GLY A 31 -19.84 -29.35 2.20
CA GLY A 31 -20.27 -29.55 3.59
C GLY A 31 -21.75 -29.21 3.86
N ILE A 32 -22.25 -28.15 3.21
CA ILE A 32 -23.65 -27.71 3.33
C ILE A 32 -24.61 -28.76 2.78
N SER A 33 -24.22 -29.52 1.77
CA SER A 33 -25.03 -30.61 1.22
C SER A 33 -25.41 -31.65 2.29
N TRP A 34 -24.65 -31.75 3.37
CA TRP A 34 -24.87 -32.66 4.49
C TRP A 34 -25.69 -32.05 5.63
N ALA A 35 -25.61 -30.74 5.87
CA ALA A 35 -26.29 -30.06 6.97
C ALA A 35 -26.68 -28.61 6.60
N PRO A 36 -27.62 -28.43 5.66
CA PRO A 36 -27.93 -27.09 5.13
C PRO A 36 -28.43 -26.08 6.16
N GLN A 37 -29.06 -26.56 7.23
CA GLN A 37 -29.68 -25.73 8.26
C GLN A 37 -28.65 -25.01 9.15
N TYR A 38 -27.49 -25.62 9.37
CA TYR A 38 -26.46 -25.09 10.27
C TYR A 38 -25.31 -24.41 9.52
N LEU A 39 -24.99 -24.87 8.33
CA LEU A 39 -23.86 -24.34 7.55
C LEU A 39 -24.26 -23.22 6.57
N GLY A 40 -25.55 -23.09 6.26
CA GLY A 40 -25.99 -22.07 5.28
C GLY A 40 -25.65 -20.65 5.72
N TRP A 41 -25.76 -20.34 6.99
CA TRP A 41 -25.43 -19.00 7.51
C TRP A 41 -23.92 -18.72 7.50
N LEU A 42 -23.07 -19.74 7.53
CA LEU A 42 -21.61 -19.60 7.45
C LEU A 42 -21.16 -19.04 6.11
N LEU A 43 -21.97 -19.24 5.03
CA LEU A 43 -21.70 -18.65 3.71
C LEU A 43 -21.85 -17.13 3.68
N ILE A 44 -22.53 -16.52 4.66
CA ILE A 44 -22.68 -15.07 4.74
C ILE A 44 -21.31 -14.39 4.87
N PHE A 45 -20.38 -14.96 5.64
CA PHE A 45 -19.06 -14.39 5.84
C PHE A 45 -18.22 -14.25 4.56
N PRO A 46 -18.02 -15.30 3.74
CA PRO A 46 -17.29 -15.16 2.49
C PRO A 46 -18.00 -14.26 1.47
N ILE A 47 -19.34 -14.23 1.46
CA ILE A 47 -20.09 -13.33 0.59
C ILE A 47 -19.89 -11.87 1.01
N LEU A 48 -19.96 -11.55 2.29
CA LEU A 48 -19.65 -10.22 2.82
C LEU A 48 -18.20 -9.81 2.56
N PHE A 49 -17.28 -10.76 2.68
CA PHE A 49 -15.87 -10.50 2.38
C PHE A 49 -15.65 -10.19 0.90
N LEU A 50 -16.28 -10.95 0.00
CA LEU A 50 -16.25 -10.66 -1.43
C LEU A 50 -16.84 -9.28 -1.76
N ALA A 51 -18.00 -8.96 -1.17
CA ALA A 51 -18.63 -7.66 -1.33
C ALA A 51 -17.69 -6.53 -0.86
N TRP A 52 -16.97 -6.73 0.25
CA TRP A 52 -15.97 -5.79 0.74
C TRP A 52 -14.81 -5.63 -0.23
N VAL A 53 -14.23 -6.74 -0.73
CA VAL A 53 -13.10 -6.71 -1.69
C VAL A 53 -13.47 -5.99 -2.99
N PHE A 54 -14.70 -6.16 -3.47
CA PHE A 54 -15.15 -5.52 -4.71
C PHE A 54 -15.61 -4.07 -4.53
N THR A 55 -16.05 -3.69 -3.34
CA THR A 55 -16.63 -2.36 -3.08
C THR A 55 -15.61 -1.41 -2.45
N ALA A 56 -14.82 -1.88 -1.49
CA ALA A 56 -13.85 -1.05 -0.81
C ALA A 56 -12.67 -0.70 -1.74
N LYS A 57 -12.42 0.58 -1.95
CA LYS A 57 -11.36 1.07 -2.83
C LYS A 57 -10.93 2.49 -2.44
N THR A 58 -9.69 2.81 -2.77
CA THR A 58 -9.13 4.14 -2.67
C THR A 58 -8.85 4.67 -4.08
N HIS A 59 -9.46 5.77 -4.44
CA HIS A 59 -9.22 6.46 -5.70
C HIS A 59 -8.40 7.70 -5.45
N VAL A 60 -7.29 7.83 -6.16
CA VAL A 60 -6.37 8.97 -6.08
C VAL A 60 -6.54 9.78 -7.34
N SER A 61 -6.86 11.05 -7.19
CA SER A 61 -7.07 11.99 -8.29
C SER A 61 -6.27 13.28 -8.08
N ASP A 62 -6.33 14.19 -9.05
CA ASP A 62 -5.71 15.52 -8.94
C ASP A 62 -6.34 16.38 -7.84
N HIS A 63 -7.56 16.07 -7.44
CA HIS A 63 -8.32 16.82 -6.44
C HIS A 63 -8.09 16.33 -5.03
N GLY A 64 -7.73 15.06 -4.84
CA GLY A 64 -7.54 14.46 -3.53
C GLY A 64 -7.72 12.95 -3.52
N LEU A 65 -8.07 12.45 -2.36
CA LEU A 65 -8.33 11.04 -2.09
C LEU A 65 -9.83 10.80 -1.94
N GLU A 66 -10.37 9.84 -2.68
CA GLU A 66 -11.72 9.35 -2.51
C GLU A 66 -11.69 7.95 -1.92
N LEU A 67 -12.19 7.81 -0.72
CA LEU A 67 -12.24 6.56 0.02
C LEU A 67 -13.64 5.97 -0.04
N THR A 68 -13.77 4.80 -0.63
CA THR A 68 -15.04 4.07 -0.73
C THR A 68 -15.06 2.92 0.25
N TYR A 69 -16.07 2.88 1.11
CA TYR A 69 -16.28 1.85 2.12
C TYR A 69 -17.58 1.09 1.88
N LEU A 70 -17.63 -0.20 2.27
CA LEU A 70 -18.84 -1.02 2.15
C LEU A 70 -19.91 -0.63 3.20
N PHE A 71 -19.49 -0.38 4.45
CA PHE A 71 -20.41 -0.16 5.58
C PHE A 71 -20.34 1.25 6.17
N ARG A 72 -19.55 2.14 5.58
CA ARG A 72 -19.40 3.54 6.01
C ARG A 72 -19.68 4.47 4.84
N LYS A 73 -19.95 5.72 5.16
CA LYS A 73 -20.05 6.76 4.13
C LYS A 73 -18.69 6.92 3.43
N ASN A 74 -18.71 7.13 2.13
CA ASN A 74 -17.53 7.49 1.37
C ASN A 74 -16.97 8.82 1.88
N VAL A 75 -15.66 8.92 1.89
CA VAL A 75 -14.95 10.12 2.36
C VAL A 75 -14.13 10.65 1.21
N SER A 76 -14.27 11.94 0.94
CA SER A 76 -13.40 12.67 0.03
C SER A 76 -12.48 13.59 0.84
N ILE A 77 -11.18 13.52 0.61
CA ILE A 77 -10.16 14.31 1.30
C ILE A 77 -9.43 15.10 0.24
N ASP A 78 -9.55 16.41 0.27
CA ASP A 78 -8.78 17.28 -0.61
C ASP A 78 -7.30 17.27 -0.21
N TRP A 79 -6.41 17.53 -1.17
CA TRP A 79 -4.97 17.56 -0.89
C TRP A 79 -4.58 18.61 0.15
N ASP A 80 -5.31 19.72 0.22
CA ASP A 80 -5.07 20.77 1.20
C ASP A 80 -5.44 20.36 2.64
N ASP A 81 -6.35 19.39 2.78
CA ASP A 81 -6.79 18.85 4.07
C ASP A 81 -5.95 17.63 4.51
N LEU A 82 -5.20 17.01 3.60
CA LEU A 82 -4.38 15.85 3.90
C LEU A 82 -3.09 16.28 4.63
N GLU A 83 -2.94 15.84 5.86
CA GLU A 83 -1.73 16.08 6.66
C GLU A 83 -0.65 15.03 6.41
N GLY A 84 -1.04 13.78 6.20
CA GLY A 84 -0.10 12.70 5.92
C GLY A 84 -0.76 11.34 5.75
N VAL A 85 0.06 10.38 5.36
CA VAL A 85 -0.32 8.96 5.25
C VAL A 85 0.59 8.14 6.14
N SER A 86 -0.01 7.35 7.01
CA SER A 86 0.70 6.42 7.88
C SER A 86 0.40 4.98 7.51
N PHE A 87 1.36 4.11 7.73
CA PHE A 87 1.22 2.68 7.48
C PHE A 87 1.27 1.93 8.80
N GLU A 88 0.22 1.16 9.06
CA GLU A 88 0.11 0.31 10.24
C GLU A 88 -0.23 -1.12 9.81
N GLY A 89 0.68 -2.05 10.12
CA GLY A 89 0.52 -3.44 9.68
C GLY A 89 0.45 -3.55 8.16
N ALA A 90 -0.62 -4.14 7.63
CA ALA A 90 -0.81 -4.36 6.21
C ALA A 90 -1.58 -3.22 5.49
N GLY A 91 -1.98 -2.19 6.19
CA GLY A 91 -2.84 -1.12 5.65
C GLY A 91 -2.26 0.27 5.80
N ALA A 92 -2.89 1.21 5.12
CA ALA A 92 -2.58 2.63 5.20
C ALA A 92 -3.74 3.43 5.80
N LYS A 93 -3.42 4.54 6.44
CA LYS A 93 -4.37 5.50 6.99
C LYS A 93 -4.00 6.90 6.53
N ALA A 94 -4.99 7.65 6.05
CA ALA A 94 -4.86 9.07 5.77
C ALA A 94 -5.22 9.87 7.03
N THR A 95 -4.35 10.79 7.41
CA THR A 95 -4.58 11.75 8.51
C THR A 95 -4.91 13.09 7.92
N VAL A 96 -6.02 13.68 8.34
CA VAL A 96 -6.46 15.01 7.92
C VAL A 96 -6.13 16.07 8.98
N ALA A 97 -6.19 17.34 8.57
CA ALA A 97 -5.78 18.49 9.39
C ALA A 97 -6.54 18.63 10.73
N ASP A 98 -7.74 18.04 10.85
CA ASP A 98 -8.50 18.01 12.11
C ASP A 98 -8.05 16.88 13.08
N GLY A 99 -7.06 16.07 12.68
CA GLY A 99 -6.56 14.93 13.45
C GLY A 99 -7.32 13.62 13.20
N SER A 100 -8.38 13.63 12.38
CA SER A 100 -9.11 12.42 12.02
C SER A 100 -8.28 11.51 11.14
N GLN A 101 -8.44 10.20 11.34
CA GLN A 101 -7.76 9.18 10.54
C GLN A 101 -8.77 8.31 9.79
N TYR A 102 -8.52 8.09 8.51
CA TYR A 102 -9.35 7.29 7.63
C TYR A 102 -8.53 6.17 7.01
N GLY A 103 -8.99 4.91 7.18
CA GLY A 103 -8.35 3.77 6.52
C GLY A 103 -8.44 3.86 5.01
N MET A 104 -7.38 3.54 4.31
CA MET A 104 -7.29 3.55 2.84
C MET A 104 -7.39 2.13 2.29
N PRO A 105 -8.60 1.65 1.89
CA PRO A 105 -8.74 0.30 1.37
C PRO A 105 -7.90 0.07 0.11
N GLY A 106 -7.26 -1.09 0.02
CA GLY A 106 -6.44 -1.47 -1.12
C GLY A 106 -5.06 -0.82 -1.19
N VAL A 107 -4.73 0.04 -0.25
CA VAL A 107 -3.42 0.68 -0.15
C VAL A 107 -2.58 -0.01 0.92
N THR A 108 -1.42 -0.49 0.52
CA THR A 108 -0.43 -1.12 1.40
C THR A 108 0.90 -0.39 1.27
N PHE A 109 1.86 -0.72 2.11
CA PHE A 109 3.20 -0.15 2.03
C PHE A 109 3.85 -0.36 0.64
N ASN A 110 3.62 -1.52 0.02
CA ASN A 110 4.11 -1.82 -1.33
C ASN A 110 3.46 -0.97 -2.43
N SER A 111 2.32 -0.34 -2.14
CA SER A 111 1.64 0.56 -3.08
C SER A 111 2.21 1.98 -3.07
N LEU A 112 3.15 2.29 -2.17
CA LEU A 112 3.66 3.63 -1.95
C LEU A 112 4.25 4.28 -3.20
N PRO A 113 5.09 3.60 -4.03
CA PRO A 113 5.59 4.17 -5.27
C PRO A 113 4.47 4.60 -6.23
N ALA A 114 3.48 3.71 -6.42
CA ALA A 114 2.33 3.99 -7.26
C ALA A 114 1.41 5.08 -6.68
N LEU A 115 1.32 5.17 -5.36
CA LEU A 115 0.56 6.20 -4.66
C LEU A 115 1.23 7.57 -4.78
N SER A 116 2.56 7.62 -4.68
CA SER A 116 3.36 8.83 -4.91
C SER A 116 3.18 9.35 -6.32
N GLU A 117 3.30 8.48 -7.32
CA GLU A 117 3.08 8.83 -8.73
C GLU A 117 1.66 9.35 -8.97
N ALA A 118 0.64 8.64 -8.48
CA ALA A 118 -0.76 9.03 -8.66
C ALA A 118 -1.14 10.33 -7.96
N SER A 119 -0.46 10.66 -6.86
CA SER A 119 -0.65 11.93 -6.13
C SER A 119 0.16 13.09 -6.71
N GLY A 120 0.94 12.86 -7.77
CA GLY A 120 1.85 13.87 -8.33
C GLY A 120 2.98 14.25 -7.38
N GLY A 121 3.46 13.31 -6.57
CA GLY A 121 4.52 13.51 -5.58
C GLY A 121 4.07 14.14 -4.26
N ARG A 122 2.79 14.36 -4.05
CA ARG A 122 2.25 14.90 -2.79
C ARG A 122 2.41 13.92 -1.63
N ILE A 123 2.34 12.63 -1.91
CA ILE A 123 2.66 11.56 -0.96
C ILE A 123 4.05 11.06 -1.29
N THR A 124 4.98 11.21 -0.35
CA THR A 124 6.40 10.90 -0.57
C THR A 124 6.63 9.40 -0.68
N ASP A 125 7.37 9.00 -1.70
CA ASP A 125 7.80 7.61 -1.91
C ASP A 125 9.11 7.33 -1.17
N VAL A 126 9.01 7.11 0.13
CA VAL A 126 10.18 6.80 0.97
C VAL A 126 10.82 5.44 0.65
N ILE A 127 10.12 4.55 -0.04
CA ILE A 127 10.68 3.25 -0.44
C ILE A 127 11.70 3.45 -1.54
N THR A 128 11.32 4.17 -2.59
CA THR A 128 12.22 4.44 -3.72
C THR A 128 13.36 5.36 -3.27
N GLU A 129 13.08 6.39 -2.48
CA GLU A 129 14.11 7.26 -1.92
C GLU A 129 15.12 6.48 -1.05
N ALA A 130 14.64 5.56 -0.21
CA ALA A 130 15.49 4.73 0.62
C ALA A 130 16.30 3.72 -0.21
N ALA A 131 15.71 3.16 -1.27
CA ALA A 131 16.41 2.24 -2.18
C ALA A 131 17.48 2.97 -2.98
N GLU A 132 17.21 4.16 -3.50
CA GLU A 132 18.17 4.99 -4.21
C GLU A 132 19.32 5.44 -3.28
N ALA A 133 18.99 5.81 -2.04
CA ALA A 133 20.01 6.14 -1.03
C ALA A 133 20.88 4.94 -0.67
N ALA A 134 20.30 3.74 -0.58
CA ALA A 134 21.03 2.50 -0.31
C ALA A 134 21.91 2.07 -1.50
N ASP A 135 21.46 2.29 -2.74
CA ASP A 135 22.21 1.98 -3.96
C ASP A 135 23.47 2.86 -4.09
N GLY A 136 23.42 4.06 -3.54
CA GLY A 136 24.59 4.97 -3.44
C GLY A 136 25.54 4.70 -2.27
N MET A 137 25.24 3.68 -1.44
CA MET A 137 26.05 3.33 -0.27
C MET A 137 26.69 1.96 -0.41
N VAL A 138 27.92 1.85 0.08
CA VAL A 138 28.69 0.60 0.13
C VAL A 138 28.90 0.21 1.58
N GLU A 139 28.60 -1.03 1.92
CA GLU A 139 28.91 -1.58 3.23
C GLU A 139 30.40 -1.96 3.29
N VAL A 140 31.14 -1.30 4.16
CA VAL A 140 32.55 -1.60 4.43
C VAL A 140 32.66 -2.19 5.83
N THR A 141 33.18 -3.40 5.89
CA THR A 141 33.48 -4.07 7.16
C THR A 141 34.94 -3.78 7.56
N ASP A 142 35.12 -3.27 8.75
CA ASP A 142 36.44 -3.04 9.31
C ASP A 142 37.12 -4.36 9.77
N GLN A 143 38.39 -4.30 10.11
CA GLN A 143 39.13 -5.48 10.56
C GLN A 143 38.65 -6.05 11.90
N GLU A 144 37.80 -5.31 12.62
CA GLU A 144 37.21 -5.68 13.89
C GLU A 144 35.79 -6.31 13.71
N GLY A 145 35.31 -6.36 12.46
CA GLY A 145 34.03 -6.98 12.10
C GLY A 145 32.82 -6.06 12.21
N ASN A 146 33.02 -4.75 12.39
CA ASN A 146 31.94 -3.78 12.39
C ASN A 146 31.66 -3.31 10.96
N SER A 147 30.40 -3.31 10.57
CA SER A 147 29.98 -2.83 9.27
C SER A 147 29.52 -1.37 9.36
N VAL A 148 30.06 -0.56 8.47
CA VAL A 148 29.67 0.86 8.33
C VAL A 148 29.23 1.11 6.90
N LEU A 149 28.09 1.77 6.72
CA LEU A 149 27.66 2.23 5.41
C LEU A 149 28.36 3.55 5.07
N ILE A 150 29.07 3.58 3.99
CA ILE A 150 29.73 4.79 3.45
C ILE A 150 29.23 5.07 2.04
N SER A 151 29.29 6.32 1.60
CA SER A 151 28.94 6.66 0.23
C SER A 151 29.94 6.03 -0.76
N LYS A 152 29.44 5.67 -1.94
CA LYS A 152 30.27 5.11 -3.02
C LYS A 152 31.44 6.02 -3.39
N GLU A 153 31.21 7.34 -3.37
CA GLU A 153 32.24 8.34 -3.62
C GLU A 153 33.36 8.33 -2.55
N GLU A 154 32.98 8.10 -1.30
CA GLU A 154 33.94 8.01 -0.19
C GLU A 154 34.74 6.71 -0.25
N TYR A 155 34.07 5.61 -0.65
CA TYR A 155 34.74 4.33 -0.87
C TYR A 155 35.82 4.43 -1.97
N GLU A 156 35.46 4.98 -3.13
CA GLU A 156 36.40 5.18 -4.25
C GLU A 156 37.60 6.11 -3.87
N ARG A 157 37.32 7.10 -3.03
CA ARG A 157 38.38 8.00 -2.53
C ARG A 157 39.36 7.30 -1.61
N ARG A 158 38.90 6.37 -0.77
CA ARG A 158 39.73 5.56 0.12
C ARG A 158 40.56 4.54 -0.66
N ASP A 159 39.97 3.92 -1.66
CA ASP A 159 40.62 2.93 -2.51
C ASP A 159 41.77 3.57 -3.31
N ASN A 160 41.54 4.72 -3.92
CA ASN A 160 42.55 5.50 -4.63
C ASN A 160 43.65 6.05 -3.71
N ALA A 161 43.37 6.26 -2.44
CA ALA A 161 44.40 6.71 -1.46
C ALA A 161 45.31 5.56 -0.97
N HIS A 162 44.86 4.31 -1.14
CA HIS A 162 45.61 3.12 -0.75
C HIS A 162 46.57 2.65 -1.85
N ASP A 163 46.31 3.05 -3.10
CA ASP A 163 47.12 2.69 -4.29
C ASP A 163 48.22 3.72 -4.66
N SER A 164 48.46 4.73 -3.81
CA SER A 164 49.42 5.80 -4.08
C SER A 164 50.73 5.64 -3.30
#